data_e98f9cb2ea1cee0892e08d0cff9437ad
#
_entry.id   e98f9cb2ea1cee0892e08d0cff9437ad
#
_cell.length_a   1.000
_cell.length_b   1.000
_cell.length_c   1.000
_cell.angle_alpha   90.00
_cell.angle_beta   90.00
_cell.angle_gamma   90.00
#
_symmetry.space_group_name_H-M   'P 1'
#
loop_
_entity.id
_entity.type
_entity.pdbx_description
1 polymer ?
#
loop_
_entity_poly.entity_id
_entity_poly.type
_entity_poly.pdbx_seq_one_letter_code
_entity_poly.pdbx_strand_id
1 'polypeptide(L)'
;MSSVTRARRQVRLSRALGLALTPKAVRHFEKRPYPPGEHGRARRRTESDYAVRLREKQRLRAQYGLREKQMARAFDAAKKTPGLTGEALVENLEQRLDALVLRSGFARTILQARQVVVHRHVLVDGKIVDRPSFQVSPGQTLQIKPRSQTTVPFQVAAAGAHRDVLPAVPGYLDVQLEKLTSVLTRRPKRAEVPVTCEVQLVVEYYSR
;
A
#
# COMPACT_ATOMS: atom_id res chain seq x y z
N MET A 1 19.34 0.11 -11.29
CA MET A 1 19.03 1.45 -10.71
C MET A 1 19.47 1.45 -9.26
N SER A 2 20.27 2.43 -8.84
CA SER A 2 20.76 2.50 -7.46
C SER A 2 19.62 2.77 -6.46
N SER A 3 19.77 2.29 -5.22
CA SER A 3 18.81 2.50 -4.12
C SER A 3 18.55 3.99 -3.84
N VAL A 4 19.57 4.82 -4.01
CA VAL A 4 19.51 6.28 -3.85
C VAL A 4 18.54 6.92 -4.85
N THR A 5 18.56 6.49 -6.11
CA THR A 5 17.66 7.02 -7.17
C THR A 5 16.20 6.65 -6.87
N ARG A 6 15.95 5.43 -6.39
CA ARG A 6 14.60 4.99 -6.03
C ARG A 6 14.04 5.79 -4.85
N ALA A 7 14.82 5.99 -3.79
CA ALA A 7 14.42 6.78 -2.64
C ALA A 7 14.10 8.24 -3.02
N ARG A 8 14.93 8.89 -3.85
CA ARG A 8 14.69 10.25 -4.35
C ARG A 8 13.39 10.35 -5.15
N ARG A 9 13.08 9.33 -5.99
CA ARG A 9 11.82 9.28 -6.75
C ARG A 9 10.61 9.18 -5.81
N GLN A 10 10.67 8.37 -4.75
CA GLN A 10 9.58 8.26 -3.77
C GLN A 10 9.34 9.58 -3.03
N VAL A 11 10.38 10.28 -2.62
CA VAL A 11 10.26 11.60 -1.99
C VAL A 11 9.65 12.64 -2.96
N ARG A 12 10.07 12.65 -4.23
CA ARG A 12 9.47 13.56 -5.24
C ARG A 12 7.99 13.24 -5.46
N LEU A 13 7.65 11.95 -5.57
CA LEU A 13 6.26 11.51 -5.74
C LEU A 13 5.41 11.88 -4.52
N SER A 14 5.91 11.66 -3.30
CA SER A 14 5.23 12.04 -2.06
C SER A 14 4.89 13.53 -2.04
N ARG A 15 5.86 14.38 -2.37
CA ARG A 15 5.65 15.83 -2.44
C ARG A 15 4.67 16.25 -3.55
N ALA A 16 4.71 15.60 -4.70
CA ALA A 16 3.79 15.88 -5.81
C ALA A 16 2.33 15.53 -5.47
N LEU A 17 2.13 14.43 -4.71
CA LEU A 17 0.82 13.96 -4.31
C LEU A 17 0.31 14.57 -3.00
N GLY A 18 1.14 15.30 -2.29
CA GLY A 18 0.80 15.83 -0.96
C GLY A 18 0.60 14.72 0.09
N LEU A 19 1.33 13.61 -0.02
CA LEU A 19 1.18 12.44 0.83
C LEU A 19 2.52 11.76 1.10
N ALA A 20 2.88 11.52 2.36
CA ALA A 20 4.09 10.79 2.71
C ALA A 20 3.94 9.29 2.44
N LEU A 21 4.47 8.81 1.32
CA LEU A 21 4.35 7.41 0.89
C LEU A 21 5.30 6.45 1.62
N THR A 22 6.32 6.97 2.27
CA THR A 22 7.32 6.17 2.99
C THR A 22 7.76 6.92 4.24
N PRO A 23 8.20 6.22 5.29
CA PRO A 23 8.71 6.85 6.50
C PRO A 23 9.86 7.85 6.25
N LYS A 24 10.72 7.53 5.29
CA LYS A 24 11.78 8.47 4.87
C LYS A 24 11.23 9.74 4.23
N ALA A 25 10.09 9.66 3.55
CA ALA A 25 9.46 10.81 2.90
C ALA A 25 8.88 11.80 3.91
N VAL A 26 8.48 11.37 5.11
CA VAL A 26 7.93 12.21 6.18
C VAL A 26 8.87 13.38 6.47
N ARG A 27 10.13 13.11 6.81
CA ARG A 27 11.13 14.16 7.11
C ARG A 27 11.33 15.17 5.97
N HIS A 28 11.27 14.69 4.73
CA HIS A 28 11.40 15.57 3.56
C HIS A 28 10.13 16.37 3.28
N PHE A 29 8.97 15.80 3.62
CA PHE A 29 7.69 16.45 3.49
C PHE A 29 7.55 17.59 4.52
N GLU A 30 7.95 17.37 5.77
CA GLU A 30 7.98 18.38 6.82
C GLU A 30 8.87 19.58 6.46
N LYS A 31 10.08 19.30 5.95
CA LYS A 31 11.02 20.35 5.53
C LYS A 31 10.57 21.13 4.29
N ARG A 32 9.83 20.49 3.37
CA ARG A 32 9.42 21.04 2.09
C ARG A 32 8.00 20.59 1.72
N PRO A 33 6.95 21.14 2.37
CA PRO A 33 5.55 20.70 2.18
C PRO A 33 4.91 21.21 0.88
N TYR A 34 5.71 21.54 -0.10
CA TYR A 34 5.27 22.02 -1.41
C TYR A 34 5.72 21.09 -2.53
N PRO A 35 5.06 21.09 -3.69
CA PRO A 35 5.40 20.24 -4.83
C PRO A 35 6.85 20.38 -5.25
N PRO A 36 7.43 19.35 -5.90
CA PRO A 36 8.77 19.43 -6.44
C PRO A 36 8.81 20.34 -7.67
N GLY A 37 9.98 20.89 -7.95
CA GLY A 37 10.25 21.77 -9.09
C GLY A 37 10.56 23.20 -8.68
N GLU A 38 11.00 24.01 -9.62
CA GLU A 38 11.38 25.42 -9.46
C GLU A 38 10.18 26.23 -8.96
N HIS A 39 9.02 26.05 -9.59
CA HIS A 39 7.79 26.75 -9.27
C HIS A 39 6.96 26.09 -8.15
N GLY A 40 7.54 25.16 -7.38
CA GLY A 40 6.81 24.44 -6.32
C GLY A 40 6.24 25.34 -5.21
N ARG A 41 6.82 26.53 -5.01
CA ARG A 41 6.34 27.54 -4.05
C ARG A 41 5.39 28.57 -4.64
N ALA A 42 5.25 28.61 -5.95
CA ALA A 42 4.35 29.55 -6.61
C ALA A 42 2.88 29.29 -6.24
N ARG A 43 2.06 30.34 -6.28
CA ARG A 43 0.61 30.23 -6.07
C ARG A 43 0.03 29.26 -7.10
N ARG A 44 -0.64 28.23 -6.63
CA ARG A 44 -1.32 27.26 -7.49
C ARG A 44 -2.53 27.92 -8.16
N ARG A 45 -2.70 27.70 -9.44
CA ARG A 45 -3.97 27.95 -10.12
C ARG A 45 -5.03 27.00 -9.61
N THR A 46 -6.29 27.39 -9.75
CA THR A 46 -7.43 26.48 -9.49
C THR A 46 -7.27 25.22 -10.34
N GLU A 47 -7.31 24.08 -9.70
CA GLU A 47 -7.17 22.79 -10.40
C GLU A 47 -8.47 22.48 -11.15
N SER A 48 -8.35 21.98 -12.37
CA SER A 48 -9.51 21.47 -13.09
C SER A 48 -10.02 20.17 -12.45
N ASP A 49 -11.29 19.87 -12.62
CA ASP A 49 -11.91 18.63 -12.14
C ASP A 49 -11.15 17.37 -12.59
N TYR A 50 -10.66 17.39 -13.84
CA TYR A 50 -9.82 16.30 -14.35
C TYR A 50 -8.53 16.14 -13.53
N ALA A 51 -7.86 17.24 -13.22
CA ALA A 51 -6.60 17.22 -12.46
C ALA A 51 -6.83 16.70 -11.02
N VAL A 52 -7.95 17.07 -10.41
CA VAL A 52 -8.34 16.58 -9.07
C VAL A 52 -8.56 15.06 -9.09
N ARG A 53 -9.39 14.55 -10.03
CA ARG A 53 -9.65 13.12 -10.20
C ARG A 53 -8.38 12.33 -10.50
N LEU A 54 -7.54 12.85 -11.41
CA LEU A 54 -6.25 12.25 -11.74
C LEU A 54 -5.35 12.16 -10.51
N ARG A 55 -5.29 13.21 -9.69
CA ARG A 55 -4.46 13.24 -8.48
C ARG A 55 -4.92 12.18 -7.48
N GLU A 56 -6.22 12.04 -7.23
CA GLU A 56 -6.76 11.03 -6.31
C GLU A 56 -6.46 9.60 -6.82
N LYS A 57 -6.64 9.35 -8.11
CA LYS A 57 -6.23 8.10 -8.73
C LYS A 57 -4.73 7.82 -8.53
N GLN A 58 -3.87 8.81 -8.72
CA GLN A 58 -2.44 8.68 -8.51
C GLN A 58 -2.08 8.46 -7.03
N ARG A 59 -2.80 9.08 -6.08
CA ARG A 59 -2.65 8.84 -4.64
C ARG A 59 -2.93 7.39 -4.29
N LEU A 60 -4.08 6.87 -4.71
CA LEU A 60 -4.44 5.47 -4.46
C LEU A 60 -3.41 4.52 -5.07
N ARG A 61 -3.08 4.71 -6.35
CA ARG A 61 -2.09 3.91 -7.06
C ARG A 61 -0.72 3.90 -6.38
N ALA A 62 -0.25 5.05 -5.89
CA ALA A 62 1.06 5.19 -5.28
C ALA A 62 1.15 4.50 -3.93
N GLN A 63 0.10 4.54 -3.12
CA GLN A 63 0.05 3.90 -1.80
C GLN A 63 0.18 2.37 -1.91
N TYR A 64 -0.41 1.76 -2.93
CA TYR A 64 -0.26 0.32 -3.22
C TYR A 64 0.93 0.00 -4.16
N GLY A 65 1.69 0.99 -4.60
CA GLY A 65 2.84 0.79 -5.50
C GLY A 65 2.49 0.15 -6.85
N LEU A 66 1.30 0.42 -7.37
CA LEU A 66 0.78 -0.20 -8.60
C LEU A 66 1.23 0.54 -9.86
N ARG A 67 1.27 -0.20 -10.98
CA ARG A 67 1.34 0.37 -12.33
C ARG A 67 -0.07 0.69 -12.84
N GLU A 68 -0.17 1.59 -13.81
CA GLU A 68 -1.48 1.98 -14.40
C GLU A 68 -2.31 0.79 -14.88
N LYS A 69 -1.71 -0.11 -15.66
CA LYS A 69 -2.41 -1.31 -16.14
C LYS A 69 -2.95 -2.21 -15.00
N GLN A 70 -2.25 -2.26 -13.87
CA GLN A 70 -2.71 -3.04 -12.71
C GLN A 70 -3.88 -2.35 -12.02
N MET A 71 -3.83 -1.02 -11.91
CA MET A 71 -4.90 -0.23 -11.33
C MET A 71 -6.19 -0.31 -12.17
N ALA A 72 -6.06 -0.17 -13.51
CA ALA A 72 -7.19 -0.32 -14.43
C ALA A 72 -7.83 -1.72 -14.31
N ARG A 73 -7.02 -2.78 -14.31
CA ARG A 73 -7.54 -4.16 -14.11
C ARG A 73 -8.25 -4.35 -12.78
N ALA A 74 -7.73 -3.75 -11.70
CA ALA A 74 -8.40 -3.82 -10.39
C ALA A 74 -9.74 -3.09 -10.41
N PHE A 75 -9.82 -1.96 -11.12
CA PHE A 75 -11.06 -1.22 -11.31
C PHE A 75 -12.08 -2.02 -12.16
N ASP A 76 -11.64 -2.62 -13.26
CA ASP A 76 -12.48 -3.47 -14.11
C ASP A 76 -13.03 -4.68 -13.34
N ALA A 77 -12.22 -5.27 -12.45
CA ALA A 77 -12.67 -6.34 -11.56
C ALA A 77 -13.70 -5.82 -10.54
N ALA A 78 -13.47 -4.65 -9.95
CA ALA A 78 -14.39 -4.04 -8.99
C ALA A 78 -15.75 -3.69 -9.61
N LYS A 79 -15.79 -3.25 -10.87
CA LYS A 79 -17.05 -2.98 -11.60
C LYS A 79 -17.94 -4.22 -11.74
N LYS A 80 -17.37 -5.42 -11.74
CA LYS A 80 -18.09 -6.68 -11.86
C LYS A 80 -18.62 -7.19 -10.51
N THR A 81 -18.15 -6.61 -9.41
CA THR A 81 -18.57 -6.98 -8.06
C THR A 81 -19.84 -6.24 -7.70
N PRO A 82 -20.88 -6.91 -7.18
CA PRO A 82 -22.10 -6.23 -6.70
C PRO A 82 -21.78 -5.21 -5.59
N GLY A 83 -22.47 -4.08 -5.59
CA GLY A 83 -22.32 -3.02 -4.59
C GLY A 83 -21.57 -1.79 -5.11
N LEU A 84 -21.00 -1.00 -4.20
CA LEU A 84 -20.29 0.22 -4.54
C LEU A 84 -18.92 -0.10 -5.14
N THR A 85 -18.73 0.24 -6.41
CA THR A 85 -17.46 -0.01 -7.15
C THR A 85 -16.22 0.53 -6.41
N GLY A 86 -16.35 1.68 -5.76
CA GLY A 86 -15.25 2.28 -5.00
C GLY A 86 -14.84 1.43 -3.80
N GLU A 87 -15.79 0.91 -3.05
CA GLU A 87 -15.52 0.03 -1.91
C GLU A 87 -14.91 -1.30 -2.37
N ALA A 88 -15.50 -1.93 -3.39
CA ALA A 88 -14.99 -3.14 -3.99
C ALA A 88 -13.55 -2.96 -4.54
N LEU A 89 -13.24 -1.79 -5.11
CA LEU A 89 -11.89 -1.47 -5.55
C LEU A 89 -10.89 -1.47 -4.39
N VAL A 90 -11.21 -0.78 -3.30
CA VAL A 90 -10.32 -0.71 -2.12
C VAL A 90 -10.20 -2.09 -1.47
N GLU A 91 -11.29 -2.84 -1.33
CA GLU A 91 -11.29 -4.22 -0.83
C GLU A 91 -10.34 -5.10 -1.64
N ASN A 92 -10.50 -5.12 -2.97
CA ASN A 92 -9.64 -5.88 -3.87
C ASN A 92 -8.15 -5.49 -3.79
N LEU A 93 -7.87 -4.20 -3.57
CA LEU A 93 -6.49 -3.73 -3.42
C LEU A 93 -5.90 -4.10 -2.06
N GLU A 94 -6.70 -4.12 -1.02
CA GLU A 94 -6.26 -4.44 0.34
C GLU A 94 -6.07 -5.95 0.55
N GLN A 95 -6.86 -6.81 -0.12
CA GLN A 95 -6.71 -8.26 -0.09
C GLN A 95 -5.46 -8.78 -0.82
N ARG A 96 -4.71 -7.91 -1.47
CA ARG A 96 -3.44 -8.29 -2.10
C ARG A 96 -2.42 -8.71 -1.06
N LEU A 97 -1.64 -9.74 -1.37
CA LEU A 97 -0.62 -10.27 -0.46
C LEU A 97 0.42 -9.21 -0.06
N ASP A 98 0.87 -8.35 -1.00
CA ASP A 98 1.82 -7.28 -0.69
C ASP A 98 1.22 -6.21 0.26
N ALA A 99 -0.06 -5.91 0.13
CA ALA A 99 -0.76 -5.01 1.04
C ALA A 99 -0.90 -5.62 2.45
N LEU A 100 -1.35 -6.86 2.54
CA LEU A 100 -1.53 -7.54 3.84
C LEU A 100 -0.21 -7.72 4.58
N VAL A 101 0.89 -8.05 3.88
CA VAL A 101 2.25 -8.12 4.48
C VAL A 101 2.66 -6.76 5.08
N LEU A 102 2.30 -5.66 4.42
CA LEU A 102 2.52 -4.31 4.96
C LEU A 102 1.65 -4.04 6.19
N ARG A 103 0.34 -4.35 6.13
CA ARG A 103 -0.62 -4.11 7.22
C ARG A 103 -0.31 -4.96 8.46
N SER A 104 0.18 -6.18 8.27
CA SER A 104 0.65 -7.04 9.35
C SER A 104 1.94 -6.56 10.02
N GLY A 105 2.59 -5.51 9.50
CA GLY A 105 3.84 -5.00 10.06
C GLY A 105 5.09 -5.83 9.71
N PHE A 106 4.99 -6.82 8.85
CA PHE A 106 6.15 -7.64 8.43
C PHE A 106 7.11 -6.88 7.50
N ALA A 107 6.66 -5.77 6.95
CA ALA A 107 7.46 -4.87 6.14
C ALA A 107 7.15 -3.41 6.48
N ARG A 108 8.15 -2.54 6.35
CA ARG A 108 8.05 -1.11 6.67
C ARG A 108 7.43 -0.26 5.54
N THR A 109 7.45 -0.77 4.31
CA THR A 109 6.94 -0.06 3.12
C THR A 109 6.34 -1.05 2.13
N ILE A 110 5.42 -0.60 1.29
CA ILE A 110 4.82 -1.43 0.25
C ILE A 110 5.87 -1.98 -0.74
N LEU A 111 6.95 -1.25 -0.98
CA LEU A 111 8.05 -1.72 -1.84
C LEU A 111 8.83 -2.86 -1.19
N GLN A 112 9.06 -2.79 0.13
CA GLN A 112 9.68 -3.86 0.90
C GLN A 112 8.74 -5.07 0.98
N ALA A 113 7.46 -4.87 1.26
CA ALA A 113 6.45 -5.94 1.29
C ALA A 113 6.44 -6.71 -0.04
N ARG A 114 6.42 -5.99 -1.16
CA ARG A 114 6.50 -6.59 -2.49
C ARG A 114 7.79 -7.38 -2.70
N GLN A 115 8.93 -6.87 -2.25
CA GLN A 115 10.21 -7.57 -2.35
C GLN A 115 10.20 -8.85 -1.51
N VAL A 116 9.69 -8.80 -0.30
CA VAL A 116 9.54 -9.95 0.61
C VAL A 116 8.72 -11.07 -0.05
N VAL A 117 7.61 -10.72 -0.69
CA VAL A 117 6.78 -11.71 -1.41
C VAL A 117 7.53 -12.29 -2.61
N VAL A 118 8.08 -11.43 -3.50
CA VAL A 118 8.78 -11.88 -4.72
C VAL A 118 10.01 -12.74 -4.39
N HIS A 119 10.68 -12.49 -3.27
CA HIS A 119 11.82 -13.27 -2.80
C HIS A 119 11.41 -14.55 -2.06
N ARG A 120 10.11 -14.93 -2.09
CA ARG A 120 9.59 -16.20 -1.56
C ARG A 120 9.78 -16.35 -0.04
N HIS A 121 9.67 -15.24 0.69
CA HIS A 121 9.72 -15.25 2.16
C HIS A 121 8.34 -15.46 2.80
N VAL A 122 7.26 -15.40 2.03
CA VAL A 122 5.88 -15.48 2.54
C VAL A 122 5.25 -16.82 2.17
N LEU A 123 4.57 -17.39 3.15
CA LEU A 123 3.70 -18.55 3.01
C LEU A 123 2.24 -18.10 3.16
N VAL A 124 1.36 -18.67 2.37
CA VAL A 124 -0.10 -18.59 2.55
C VAL A 124 -0.59 -20.02 2.76
N ASP A 125 -1.20 -20.29 3.90
CA ASP A 125 -1.62 -21.65 4.33
C ASP A 125 -0.50 -22.69 4.16
N GLY A 126 0.72 -22.33 4.56
CA GLY A 126 1.91 -23.18 4.48
C GLY A 126 2.55 -23.31 3.10
N LYS A 127 1.96 -22.73 2.05
CA LYS A 127 2.48 -22.78 0.67
C LYS A 127 3.20 -21.50 0.30
N ILE A 128 4.34 -21.60 -0.38
CA ILE A 128 5.10 -20.43 -0.86
C ILE A 128 4.28 -19.71 -1.95
N VAL A 129 4.08 -18.41 -1.77
CA VAL A 129 3.47 -17.53 -2.77
C VAL A 129 4.43 -16.39 -3.10
N ASP A 130 4.82 -16.27 -4.38
CA ASP A 130 5.77 -15.26 -4.87
C ASP A 130 5.12 -14.14 -5.70
N ARG A 131 3.77 -14.14 -5.76
CA ARG A 131 3.00 -13.13 -6.50
C ARG A 131 2.43 -12.07 -5.57
N PRO A 132 2.94 -10.82 -5.59
CA PRO A 132 2.43 -9.73 -4.75
C PRO A 132 0.94 -9.41 -4.96
N SER A 133 0.42 -9.72 -6.15
CA SER A 133 -1.00 -9.53 -6.50
C SER A 133 -1.90 -10.72 -6.14
N PHE A 134 -1.38 -11.73 -5.46
CA PHE A 134 -2.18 -12.85 -4.98
C PHE A 134 -3.30 -12.31 -4.07
N GLN A 135 -4.53 -12.74 -4.32
CA GLN A 135 -5.70 -12.35 -3.53
C GLN A 135 -5.84 -13.34 -2.37
N VAL A 136 -5.75 -12.81 -1.17
CA VAL A 136 -5.92 -13.60 0.05
C VAL A 136 -7.39 -13.57 0.45
N SER A 137 -7.94 -14.74 0.73
CA SER A 137 -9.33 -14.88 1.17
C SER A 137 -9.44 -14.88 2.70
N PRO A 138 -10.59 -14.47 3.27
CA PRO A 138 -10.86 -14.62 4.69
C PRO A 138 -10.61 -16.06 5.17
N GLY A 139 -10.03 -16.19 6.35
CA GLY A 139 -9.63 -17.47 6.95
C GLY A 139 -8.21 -17.92 6.59
N GLN A 140 -7.59 -17.37 5.55
CA GLN A 140 -6.24 -17.74 5.16
C GLN A 140 -5.18 -17.14 6.10
N THR A 141 -4.15 -17.92 6.35
CA THR A 141 -3.02 -17.58 7.22
C THR A 141 -1.82 -17.16 6.38
N LEU A 142 -1.28 -15.98 6.69
CA LEU A 142 -0.01 -15.50 6.17
C LEU A 142 1.08 -15.76 7.21
N GLN A 143 2.22 -16.26 6.80
CA GLN A 143 3.35 -16.51 7.66
C GLN A 143 4.66 -16.18 6.94
N ILE A 144 5.64 -15.63 7.68
CA ILE A 144 7.01 -15.55 7.18
C ILE A 144 7.66 -16.93 7.32
N LYS A 145 8.24 -17.41 6.23
CA LYS A 145 8.91 -18.71 6.16
C LYS A 145 9.89 -18.89 7.33
N PRO A 146 9.87 -20.01 8.09
CA PRO A 146 10.70 -20.20 9.29
C PRO A 146 12.18 -19.91 9.06
N ARG A 147 12.77 -20.40 7.97
CA ARG A 147 14.17 -20.13 7.60
C ARG A 147 14.47 -18.65 7.40
N SER A 148 13.49 -17.82 7.05
CA SER A 148 13.66 -16.39 6.81
C SER A 148 13.51 -15.55 8.08
N GLN A 149 12.84 -16.05 9.10
CA GLN A 149 12.57 -15.35 10.37
C GLN A 149 13.86 -14.95 11.09
N THR A 150 14.96 -15.71 10.90
CA THR A 150 16.27 -15.42 11.48
C THR A 150 17.00 -14.27 10.84
N THR A 151 16.52 -13.75 9.72
CA THR A 151 17.17 -12.62 9.04
C THR A 151 16.77 -11.28 9.68
N VAL A 152 17.70 -10.33 9.69
CA VAL A 152 17.57 -9.02 10.37
C VAL A 152 16.25 -8.30 10.08
N PRO A 153 15.76 -8.19 8.84
CA PRO A 153 14.49 -7.48 8.58
C PRO A 153 13.28 -8.05 9.32
N PHE A 154 13.23 -9.37 9.48
CA PHE A 154 12.11 -10.03 10.16
C PHE A 154 12.28 -10.05 11.68
N GLN A 155 13.50 -10.10 12.18
CA GLN A 155 13.77 -9.90 13.61
C GLN A 155 13.32 -8.50 14.06
N VAL A 156 13.64 -7.48 13.27
CA VAL A 156 13.19 -6.10 13.51
C VAL A 156 11.66 -5.97 13.46
N ALA A 157 11.01 -6.68 12.53
CA ALA A 157 9.56 -6.72 12.44
C ALA A 157 8.93 -7.43 13.65
N ALA A 158 9.47 -8.60 14.05
CA ALA A 158 9.01 -9.37 15.21
C ALA A 158 9.12 -8.57 16.52
N ALA A 159 10.19 -7.76 16.66
CA ALA A 159 10.38 -6.85 17.78
C ALA A 159 9.40 -5.64 17.77
N GLY A 160 8.51 -5.54 16.78
CA GLY A 160 7.52 -4.46 16.69
C GLY A 160 8.08 -3.10 16.30
N ALA A 161 9.32 -3.00 15.83
CA ALA A 161 9.98 -1.73 15.48
C ALA A 161 9.32 -0.96 14.31
N HIS A 162 8.32 -1.53 13.66
CA HIS A 162 7.54 -0.87 12.62
C HIS A 162 6.30 -0.17 13.16
N ARG A 163 5.90 -0.38 14.42
CA ARG A 163 4.67 0.18 15.02
C ARG A 163 4.65 1.71 15.03
N ASP A 164 5.80 2.34 15.27
CA ASP A 164 5.91 3.81 15.32
C ASP A 164 5.74 4.48 13.96
N VAL A 165 5.79 3.70 12.89
CA VAL A 165 5.87 4.20 11.52
C VAL A 165 4.68 3.79 10.66
N LEU A 166 4.06 2.68 11.00
CA LEU A 166 2.89 2.14 10.31
C LEU A 166 1.61 2.55 11.05
N PRO A 167 0.49 2.68 10.33
CA PRO A 167 -0.82 2.77 10.95
C PRO A 167 -1.08 1.56 11.88
N ALA A 168 -1.98 1.73 12.83
CA ALA A 168 -2.44 0.62 13.67
C ALA A 168 -2.91 -0.55 12.80
N VAL A 169 -2.73 -1.78 13.30
CA VAL A 169 -3.18 -2.99 12.62
C VAL A 169 -4.70 -2.93 12.45
N PRO A 170 -5.21 -3.05 11.22
CA PRO A 170 -6.65 -2.98 10.98
C PRO A 170 -7.40 -4.18 11.59
N GLY A 171 -8.65 -3.97 12.01
CA GLY A 171 -9.45 -4.99 12.69
C GLY A 171 -9.87 -6.21 11.85
N TYR A 172 -9.56 -6.24 10.56
CA TYR A 172 -9.75 -7.41 9.68
C TYR A 172 -8.53 -8.35 9.69
N LEU A 173 -7.44 -7.99 10.41
CA LEU A 173 -6.24 -8.82 10.56
C LEU A 173 -6.04 -9.18 12.03
N ASP A 174 -5.84 -10.46 12.30
CA ASP A 174 -5.28 -10.95 13.56
C ASP A 174 -3.78 -11.20 13.35
N VAL A 175 -2.93 -10.47 14.09
CA VAL A 175 -1.49 -10.47 13.88
C VAL A 175 -0.73 -10.88 15.13
N GLN A 176 0.05 -11.94 15.02
CA GLN A 176 1.01 -12.39 16.01
C GLN A 176 2.43 -12.05 15.54
N LEU A 177 2.90 -10.84 15.89
CA LEU A 177 4.19 -10.34 15.41
C LEU A 177 5.37 -11.21 15.84
N GLU A 178 5.37 -11.72 17.06
CA GLU A 178 6.44 -12.57 17.57
C GLU A 178 6.64 -13.84 16.74
N LYS A 179 5.52 -14.40 16.23
CA LYS A 179 5.52 -15.57 15.35
C LYS A 179 5.60 -15.21 13.86
N LEU A 180 5.56 -13.91 13.53
CA LEU A 180 5.46 -13.41 12.17
C LEU A 180 4.34 -14.10 11.37
N THR A 181 3.18 -14.25 12.04
CA THR A 181 1.97 -14.88 11.50
C THR A 181 0.81 -13.89 11.57
N SER A 182 -0.04 -13.93 10.57
CA SER A 182 -1.23 -13.07 10.47
C SER A 182 -2.36 -13.82 9.77
N VAL A 183 -3.60 -13.63 10.22
CA VAL A 183 -4.79 -14.22 9.62
C VAL A 183 -5.70 -13.13 9.13
N LEU A 184 -6.17 -13.24 7.88
CA LEU A 184 -7.25 -12.39 7.38
C LEU A 184 -8.59 -12.92 7.91
N THR A 185 -9.16 -12.28 8.92
CA THR A 185 -10.38 -12.76 9.60
C THR A 185 -11.63 -12.52 8.78
N ARG A 186 -11.71 -11.40 8.08
CA ARG A 186 -12.86 -10.99 7.25
C ARG A 186 -12.42 -10.08 6.12
N ARG A 187 -13.33 -9.78 5.20
CA ARG A 187 -13.06 -8.81 4.14
C ARG A 187 -12.84 -7.40 4.70
N PRO A 188 -11.84 -6.64 4.18
CA PRO A 188 -11.59 -5.26 4.59
C PRO A 188 -12.78 -4.35 4.27
N LYS A 189 -13.25 -3.56 5.24
CA LYS A 189 -14.22 -2.49 4.99
C LYS A 189 -13.48 -1.18 4.70
N ARG A 190 -14.00 -0.33 3.80
CA ARG A 190 -13.35 0.92 3.41
C ARG A 190 -12.96 1.80 4.60
N ALA A 191 -13.81 1.90 5.62
CA ALA A 191 -13.58 2.74 6.80
C ALA A 191 -12.36 2.31 7.64
N GLU A 192 -11.97 1.04 7.57
CA GLU A 192 -10.84 0.47 8.35
C GLU A 192 -9.52 0.51 7.59
N VAL A 193 -9.58 0.74 6.28
CA VAL A 193 -8.38 0.75 5.43
C VAL A 193 -7.65 2.08 5.57
N PRO A 194 -6.40 2.09 6.07
CA PRO A 194 -5.65 3.32 6.33
C PRO A 194 -5.04 3.90 5.04
N VAL A 195 -5.90 4.22 4.08
CA VAL A 195 -5.50 4.82 2.79
C VAL A 195 -6.16 6.17 2.63
N THR A 196 -5.34 7.19 2.44
CA THR A 196 -5.79 8.56 2.22
C THR A 196 -6.11 8.77 0.74
N CYS A 197 -7.40 8.68 0.40
CA CYS A 197 -7.88 8.86 -0.96
C CYS A 197 -9.40 9.10 -0.97
N GLU A 198 -9.85 10.04 -1.80
CA GLU A 198 -11.27 10.18 -2.13
C GLU A 198 -11.61 9.19 -3.25
N VAL A 199 -12.20 8.06 -2.86
CA VAL A 199 -12.41 6.91 -3.76
C VAL A 199 -13.43 7.23 -4.84
N GLN A 200 -14.43 8.07 -4.54
CA GLN A 200 -15.44 8.48 -5.50
C GLN A 200 -14.81 9.18 -6.71
N LEU A 201 -13.83 10.06 -6.49
CA LEU A 201 -13.09 10.74 -7.57
C LEU A 201 -12.27 9.76 -8.43
N VAL A 202 -11.80 8.66 -7.84
CA VAL A 202 -11.12 7.59 -8.60
C VAL A 202 -12.11 6.85 -9.50
N VAL A 203 -13.31 6.54 -8.99
CA VAL A 203 -14.38 5.92 -9.79
C VAL A 203 -14.77 6.83 -10.95
N GLU A 204 -14.99 8.12 -10.69
CA GLU A 204 -15.31 9.10 -11.73
C GLU A 204 -14.21 9.24 -12.79
N TYR A 205 -12.93 9.13 -12.39
CA TYR A 205 -11.81 9.16 -13.35
C TYR A 205 -11.88 8.03 -14.37
N TYR A 206 -12.23 6.81 -13.95
CA TYR A 206 -12.28 5.63 -14.82
C TYR A 206 -13.64 5.41 -15.51
N SER A 207 -14.69 6.13 -15.09
CA SER A 207 -16.04 6.01 -15.68
C SER A 207 -16.27 6.90 -16.90
N ARG A 208 -15.27 7.68 -17.27
CA ARG A 208 -15.29 8.56 -18.46
C ARG A 208 -14.79 7.86 -19.70
#